data_7e7773221e0e2c5d7d74a2cdf96b0994
#
_entry.id   7e7773221e0e2c5d7d74a2cdf96b0994
#
_cell.length_a   1.000
_cell.length_b   1.000
_cell.length_c   1.000
_cell.angle_alpha   90.00
_cell.angle_beta   90.00
_cell.angle_gamma   90.00
#
_symmetry.space_group_name_H-M   'P 1'
#
loop_
_entity.id
_entity.type
_entity.pdbx_description
1 polymer ?
#
loop_
_entity_poly.entity_id
_entity_poly.type
_entity_poly.pdbx_seq_one_letter_code
_entity_poly.pdbx_strand_id
1 'polypeptide(L)'
;MVRTKLELQQEIEKYIGLPYSKNILKDDKIIKEQFLGGKGNCRQIATETIRLAQKQKIDLIQLNNQEFYNFQKKNHIGIDCSGLACQLLNFYFNSELNPRQTSANILTSTPISKEIKPNEIKTGDLIRQKNGHHVLFIIDKQGNTINYVDSSFSGRGVRYGTADLTNKSFIHQGFFRLI
;
A
#
# COMPACT_ATOMS: atom_id res chain seq x y z
N MET A 1 7.28 -2.32 -20.35
CA MET A 1 6.95 -0.89 -20.67
C MET A 1 6.46 -0.24 -19.39
N VAL A 2 7.02 0.90 -18.98
CA VAL A 2 6.56 1.63 -17.78
C VAL A 2 5.28 2.39 -18.16
N ARG A 3 4.27 2.35 -17.29
CA ARG A 3 3.00 3.07 -17.48
C ARG A 3 3.17 4.57 -17.27
N THR A 4 2.21 5.35 -17.72
CA THR A 4 2.19 6.80 -17.51
C THR A 4 1.84 7.16 -16.06
N LYS A 5 2.21 8.37 -15.64
CA LYS A 5 1.81 8.88 -14.31
C LYS A 5 0.30 8.97 -14.15
N LEU A 6 -0.43 9.29 -15.22
CA LEU A 6 -1.89 9.36 -15.20
C LEU A 6 -2.51 7.98 -14.95
N GLU A 7 -2.03 6.94 -15.64
CA GLU A 7 -2.49 5.57 -15.40
C GLU A 7 -2.17 5.10 -13.98
N LEU A 8 -0.99 5.43 -13.46
CA LEU A 8 -0.62 5.15 -12.08
C LEU A 8 -1.57 5.84 -11.10
N GLN A 9 -1.89 7.11 -11.31
CA GLN A 9 -2.82 7.83 -10.46
C GLN A 9 -4.22 7.20 -10.47
N GLN A 10 -4.72 6.84 -11.65
CA GLN A 10 -5.99 6.12 -11.79
C GLN A 10 -5.98 4.75 -11.08
N GLU A 11 -4.84 4.07 -11.07
CA GLU A 11 -4.71 2.81 -10.32
C GLU A 11 -4.71 3.06 -8.81
N ILE A 12 -3.98 4.07 -8.32
CA ILE A 12 -3.92 4.45 -6.90
C ILE A 12 -5.33 4.78 -6.37
N GLU A 13 -6.13 5.54 -7.13
CA GLU A 13 -7.49 5.93 -6.73
C GLU A 13 -8.39 4.73 -6.39
N LYS A 14 -8.16 3.57 -7.00
CA LYS A 14 -8.91 2.34 -6.69
C LYS A 14 -8.64 1.79 -5.28
N TYR A 15 -7.57 2.25 -4.65
CA TYR A 15 -7.18 1.82 -3.30
C TYR A 15 -7.44 2.88 -2.23
N ILE A 16 -7.61 4.15 -2.60
CA ILE A 16 -7.82 5.24 -1.64
C ILE A 16 -9.03 4.96 -0.76
N GLY A 17 -8.84 5.12 0.54
CA GLY A 17 -9.88 4.86 1.55
C GLY A 17 -10.05 3.40 1.97
N LEU A 18 -9.36 2.44 1.34
CA LEU A 18 -9.37 1.05 1.83
C LEU A 18 -8.77 0.95 3.23
N PRO A 19 -9.34 0.14 4.13
CA PRO A 19 -8.78 -0.06 5.46
C PRO A 19 -7.37 -0.66 5.43
N TYR A 20 -6.56 -0.28 6.41
CA TYR A 20 -5.33 -1.02 6.70
C TYR A 20 -5.68 -2.42 7.22
N SER A 21 -5.13 -3.44 6.58
CA SER A 21 -5.39 -4.83 6.92
C SER A 21 -4.09 -5.65 6.82
N LYS A 22 -3.75 -6.35 7.90
CA LYS A 22 -2.56 -7.17 8.02
C LYS A 22 -2.85 -8.35 8.93
N ASN A 23 -2.40 -9.57 8.57
CA ASN A 23 -2.45 -10.69 9.49
C ASN A 23 -1.81 -10.37 10.84
N ILE A 24 -2.46 -10.74 11.92
CA ILE A 24 -1.90 -10.61 13.26
C ILE A 24 -1.21 -11.93 13.60
N LEU A 25 0.07 -11.82 13.95
CA LEU A 25 0.90 -12.95 14.32
C LEU A 25 1.17 -12.93 15.83
N LYS A 26 1.24 -14.11 16.41
CA LYS A 26 1.81 -14.35 17.74
C LYS A 26 2.68 -15.61 17.63
N ASP A 27 3.94 -15.50 18.07
CA ASP A 27 4.92 -16.59 17.98
C ASP A 27 4.99 -17.21 16.58
N ASP A 28 5.06 -16.34 15.54
CA ASP A 28 5.05 -16.65 14.11
C ASP A 28 3.80 -17.39 13.59
N LYS A 29 2.79 -17.57 14.43
CA LYS A 29 1.49 -18.15 14.04
C LYS A 29 0.46 -17.07 13.78
N ILE A 30 -0.33 -17.23 12.74
CA ILE A 30 -1.46 -16.33 12.44
C ILE A 30 -2.55 -16.58 13.49
N ILE A 31 -2.80 -15.58 14.34
CA ILE A 31 -3.91 -15.60 15.32
C ILE A 31 -5.14 -14.85 14.82
N LYS A 32 -4.97 -14.00 13.81
CA LYS A 32 -6.08 -13.32 13.13
C LYS A 32 -5.74 -13.16 11.66
N GLU A 33 -6.48 -13.89 10.83
CA GLU A 33 -6.34 -13.82 9.39
C GLU A 33 -7.10 -12.62 8.82
N GLN A 34 -6.51 -11.99 7.83
CA GLN A 34 -7.12 -10.94 7.03
C GLN A 34 -7.30 -11.44 5.60
N PHE A 35 -8.25 -10.86 4.86
CA PHE A 35 -8.48 -11.24 3.47
C PHE A 35 -7.15 -11.17 2.67
N LEU A 36 -6.74 -12.30 2.12
CA LEU A 36 -5.46 -12.48 1.42
C LEU A 36 -4.23 -11.97 2.20
N GLY A 37 -4.30 -11.93 3.54
CA GLY A 37 -3.21 -11.41 4.38
C GLY A 37 -2.98 -9.90 4.25
N GLY A 38 -3.93 -9.14 3.68
CA GLY A 38 -3.76 -7.72 3.34
C GLY A 38 -2.97 -7.50 2.04
N LYS A 39 -2.99 -8.47 1.11
CA LYS A 39 -2.18 -8.46 -0.12
C LYS A 39 -3.01 -8.49 -1.41
N GLY A 40 -4.34 -8.44 -1.30
CA GLY A 40 -5.24 -8.47 -2.44
C GLY A 40 -5.07 -7.24 -3.35
N ASN A 41 -5.28 -7.42 -4.66
CA ASN A 41 -5.43 -6.29 -5.57
C ASN A 41 -6.84 -5.68 -5.46
N CYS A 42 -7.03 -4.50 -6.06
CA CYS A 42 -8.30 -3.76 -5.98
C CYS A 42 -9.50 -4.60 -6.45
N ARG A 43 -9.34 -5.39 -7.50
CA ARG A 43 -10.41 -6.27 -8.03
C ARG A 43 -10.76 -7.38 -7.04
N GLN A 44 -9.77 -8.05 -6.46
CA GLN A 44 -10.00 -9.09 -5.44
C GLN A 44 -10.71 -8.51 -4.21
N ILE A 45 -10.26 -7.34 -3.74
CA ILE A 45 -10.85 -6.63 -2.60
C ILE A 45 -12.31 -6.25 -2.90
N ALA A 46 -12.58 -5.68 -4.08
CA ALA A 46 -13.93 -5.32 -4.48
C ALA A 46 -14.85 -6.55 -4.57
N THR A 47 -14.39 -7.63 -5.22
CA THR A 47 -15.15 -8.87 -5.35
C THR A 47 -15.52 -9.46 -3.98
N GLU A 48 -14.58 -9.50 -3.05
CA GLU A 48 -14.83 -10.03 -1.70
C GLU A 48 -15.77 -9.11 -0.90
N THR A 49 -15.64 -7.78 -1.06
CA THR A 49 -16.54 -6.81 -0.44
C THR A 49 -17.98 -7.05 -0.88
N ILE A 50 -18.21 -7.19 -2.20
CA ILE A 50 -19.54 -7.46 -2.78
C ILE A 50 -20.08 -8.82 -2.28
N ARG A 51 -19.26 -9.88 -2.32
CA ARG A 51 -19.65 -11.22 -1.87
C ARG A 51 -20.13 -11.21 -0.41
N LEU A 52 -19.41 -10.53 0.47
CA LEU A 52 -19.77 -10.44 1.88
C LEU A 52 -20.98 -9.55 2.14
N ALA A 53 -21.15 -8.48 1.37
CA ALA A 53 -22.34 -7.64 1.44
C ALA A 53 -23.58 -8.42 1.05
N GLN A 54 -23.52 -9.19 -0.04
CA GLN A 54 -24.62 -10.07 -0.47
C GLN A 54 -24.95 -11.11 0.61
N LYS A 55 -23.92 -11.79 1.16
CA LYS A 55 -24.11 -12.76 2.25
C LYS A 55 -24.76 -12.16 3.49
N GLN A 56 -24.45 -10.90 3.81
CA GLN A 56 -24.97 -10.19 4.98
C GLN A 56 -26.24 -9.38 4.67
N LYS A 57 -26.73 -9.41 3.42
CA LYS A 57 -27.88 -8.65 2.93
C LYS A 57 -27.74 -7.13 3.16
N ILE A 58 -26.52 -6.62 2.94
CA ILE A 58 -26.19 -5.20 3.04
C ILE A 58 -26.18 -4.60 1.63
N ASP A 59 -26.91 -3.50 1.44
CA ASP A 59 -26.86 -2.70 0.23
C ASP A 59 -25.71 -1.70 0.31
N LEU A 60 -24.62 -1.97 -0.42
CA LEU A 60 -23.43 -1.12 -0.42
C LEU A 60 -23.69 0.30 -0.97
N ILE A 61 -24.72 0.48 -1.81
CA ILE A 61 -25.05 1.78 -2.42
C ILE A 61 -25.62 2.74 -1.37
N GLN A 62 -26.27 2.20 -0.34
CA GLN A 62 -26.85 2.99 0.76
C GLN A 62 -25.81 3.39 1.81
N LEU A 63 -24.61 2.81 1.80
CA LEU A 63 -23.58 3.12 2.78
C LEU A 63 -22.87 4.44 2.43
N ASN A 64 -22.71 5.32 3.41
CA ASN A 64 -21.75 6.40 3.29
C ASN A 64 -20.31 5.90 3.41
N ASN A 65 -19.32 6.74 3.10
CA ASN A 65 -17.91 6.36 3.08
C ASN A 65 -17.41 5.78 4.40
N GLN A 66 -17.87 6.30 5.53
CA GLN A 66 -17.47 5.80 6.86
C GLN A 66 -18.09 4.42 7.17
N GLU A 67 -19.34 4.23 6.79
CA GLU A 67 -20.04 2.95 6.94
C GLU A 67 -19.42 1.88 6.04
N PHE A 68 -19.10 2.24 4.79
CA PHE A 68 -18.41 1.35 3.86
C PHE A 68 -17.02 0.93 4.38
N TYR A 69 -16.22 1.90 4.86
CA TYR A 69 -14.94 1.64 5.52
C TYR A 69 -15.11 0.69 6.72
N ASN A 70 -16.08 0.97 7.59
CA ASN A 70 -16.35 0.15 8.78
C ASN A 70 -16.82 -1.27 8.41
N PHE A 71 -17.62 -1.41 7.35
CA PHE A 71 -18.03 -2.69 6.80
C PHE A 71 -16.81 -3.52 6.36
N GLN A 72 -15.92 -2.94 5.55
CA GLN A 72 -14.71 -3.62 5.12
C GLN A 72 -13.82 -4.00 6.30
N LYS A 73 -13.57 -3.08 7.22
CA LYS A 73 -12.73 -3.29 8.41
C LYS A 73 -13.29 -4.40 9.31
N LYS A 74 -14.59 -4.44 9.55
CA LYS A 74 -15.29 -5.48 10.34
C LYS A 74 -15.15 -6.85 9.68
N ASN A 75 -15.14 -6.90 8.37
CA ASN A 75 -15.02 -8.13 7.58
C ASN A 75 -13.58 -8.49 7.23
N HIS A 76 -12.59 -7.86 7.87
CA HIS A 76 -11.17 -8.13 7.65
C HIS A 76 -10.67 -7.90 6.22
N ILE A 77 -11.33 -7.01 5.48
CA ILE A 77 -10.97 -6.61 4.12
C ILE A 77 -10.15 -5.34 4.17
N GLY A 78 -9.07 -5.30 3.40
CA GLY A 78 -8.19 -4.14 3.28
C GLY A 78 -6.83 -4.53 2.70
N ILE A 79 -5.87 -3.62 2.81
CA ILE A 79 -4.53 -3.82 2.28
C ILE A 79 -3.46 -3.30 3.26
N ASP A 80 -2.32 -3.97 3.37
CA ASP A 80 -1.18 -3.47 4.14
C ASP A 80 -0.21 -2.64 3.27
N CYS A 81 0.78 -2.01 3.89
CA CYS A 81 1.72 -1.13 3.20
C CYS A 81 2.52 -1.84 2.09
N SER A 82 3.02 -3.03 2.36
CA SER A 82 3.80 -3.78 1.37
C SER A 82 2.92 -4.43 0.30
N GLY A 83 1.69 -4.78 0.63
CA GLY A 83 0.69 -5.21 -0.34
C GLY A 83 0.37 -4.11 -1.35
N LEU A 84 0.07 -2.91 -0.86
CA LEU A 84 -0.17 -1.74 -1.71
C LEU A 84 1.04 -1.43 -2.59
N ALA A 85 2.23 -1.29 -1.98
CA ALA A 85 3.45 -0.99 -2.73
C ALA A 85 3.74 -2.04 -3.81
N CYS A 86 3.60 -3.33 -3.50
CA CYS A 86 3.80 -4.42 -4.44
C CYS A 86 2.80 -4.37 -5.62
N GLN A 87 1.52 -4.13 -5.35
CA GLN A 87 0.50 -3.99 -6.39
C GLN A 87 0.79 -2.80 -7.32
N LEU A 88 1.19 -1.66 -6.75
CA LEU A 88 1.55 -0.47 -7.54
C LEU A 88 2.84 -0.65 -8.34
N LEU A 89 3.86 -1.32 -7.80
CA LEU A 89 5.07 -1.69 -8.54
C LEU A 89 4.72 -2.61 -9.71
N ASN A 90 3.94 -3.66 -9.47
CA ASN A 90 3.50 -4.57 -10.52
C ASN A 90 2.72 -3.84 -11.62
N PHE A 91 1.82 -2.94 -11.24
CA PHE A 91 1.07 -2.14 -12.19
C PHE A 91 1.99 -1.19 -12.97
N TYR A 92 2.79 -0.39 -12.29
CA TYR A 92 3.54 0.71 -12.91
C TYR A 92 4.69 0.22 -13.78
N PHE A 93 5.45 -0.77 -13.32
CA PHE A 93 6.62 -1.31 -14.02
C PHE A 93 6.33 -2.59 -14.82
N ASN A 94 5.09 -3.10 -14.76
CA ASN A 94 4.73 -4.41 -15.30
C ASN A 94 5.64 -5.53 -14.71
N SER A 95 5.91 -5.43 -13.40
CA SER A 95 6.69 -6.45 -12.69
C SER A 95 5.78 -7.60 -12.22
N GLU A 96 6.38 -8.73 -11.86
CA GLU A 96 5.66 -9.95 -11.43
C GLU A 96 5.98 -10.31 -9.99
N LEU A 97 6.11 -9.29 -9.11
CA LEU A 97 6.34 -9.53 -7.69
C LEU A 97 5.13 -10.25 -7.08
N ASN A 98 5.40 -11.28 -6.28
CA ASN A 98 4.34 -11.96 -5.53
C ASN A 98 4.02 -11.20 -4.23
N PRO A 99 2.85 -10.55 -4.10
CA PRO A 99 2.53 -9.76 -2.92
C PRO A 99 2.55 -10.57 -1.62
N ARG A 100 2.22 -11.87 -1.68
CA ARG A 100 2.20 -12.74 -0.49
C ARG A 100 3.60 -13.11 0.03
N GLN A 101 4.62 -12.98 -0.81
CA GLN A 101 6.01 -13.25 -0.47
C GLN A 101 6.82 -11.97 -0.21
N THR A 102 6.17 -10.81 -0.27
CA THR A 102 6.81 -9.52 -0.05
C THR A 102 6.39 -8.88 1.26
N SER A 103 7.37 -8.46 2.05
CA SER A 103 7.21 -7.55 3.18
C SER A 103 7.81 -6.19 2.83
N ALA A 104 7.60 -5.19 3.68
CA ALA A 104 8.24 -3.89 3.50
C ALA A 104 9.78 -4.02 3.47
N ASN A 105 10.34 -4.87 4.33
CA ASN A 105 11.78 -5.13 4.35
C ASN A 105 12.27 -5.81 3.05
N ILE A 106 11.56 -6.81 2.54
CA ILE A 106 11.90 -7.51 1.30
C ILE A 106 11.84 -6.54 0.11
N LEU A 107 10.77 -5.74 0.00
CA LEU A 107 10.62 -4.75 -1.08
C LEU A 107 11.72 -3.68 -1.09
N THR A 108 12.33 -3.42 0.07
CA THR A 108 13.40 -2.42 0.23
C THR A 108 14.77 -3.06 0.49
N SER A 109 15.02 -4.22 -0.12
CA SER A 109 16.27 -4.95 0.01
C SER A 109 16.63 -5.67 -1.29
N THR A 110 17.90 -6.00 -1.47
CA THR A 110 18.39 -6.88 -2.54
C THR A 110 17.81 -8.29 -2.37
N PRO A 111 17.41 -8.99 -3.42
CA PRO A 111 17.59 -8.64 -4.85
C PRO A 111 16.43 -7.82 -5.47
N ILE A 112 15.41 -7.44 -4.72
CA ILE A 112 14.22 -6.75 -5.25
C ILE A 112 14.53 -5.29 -5.60
N SER A 113 15.22 -4.58 -4.70
CA SER A 113 15.50 -3.15 -4.85
C SER A 113 16.93 -2.82 -4.43
N LYS A 114 17.42 -1.73 -4.96
CA LYS A 114 18.68 -1.09 -4.52
C LYS A 114 18.43 0.24 -3.87
N GLU A 115 19.26 0.60 -2.89
CA GLU A 115 19.23 1.92 -2.29
C GLU A 115 19.68 2.99 -3.29
N ILE A 116 19.03 4.16 -3.24
CA ILE A 116 19.32 5.32 -4.08
C ILE A 116 19.47 6.57 -3.21
N LYS A 117 20.15 7.59 -3.76
CA LYS A 117 20.31 8.88 -3.09
C LYS A 117 19.03 9.73 -3.21
N PRO A 118 18.80 10.68 -2.28
CA PRO A 118 17.62 11.56 -2.32
C PRO A 118 17.45 12.38 -3.61
N ASN A 119 18.57 12.74 -4.27
CA ASN A 119 18.54 13.47 -5.54
C ASN A 119 18.17 12.59 -6.74
N GLU A 120 18.20 11.28 -6.60
CA GLU A 120 17.86 10.31 -7.66
C GLU A 120 16.40 9.88 -7.64
N ILE A 121 15.63 10.29 -6.62
CA ILE A 121 14.24 9.88 -6.41
C ILE A 121 13.36 10.17 -7.63
N LYS A 122 12.56 9.16 -8.02
CA LYS A 122 11.58 9.22 -9.13
C LYS A 122 10.26 8.57 -8.71
N THR A 123 9.22 8.77 -9.52
CA THR A 123 7.96 8.03 -9.42
C THR A 123 8.22 6.52 -9.45
N GLY A 124 7.59 5.79 -8.53
CA GLY A 124 7.74 4.35 -8.37
C GLY A 124 8.84 3.91 -7.40
N ASP A 125 9.66 4.85 -6.90
CA ASP A 125 10.61 4.52 -5.84
C ASP A 125 9.89 4.33 -4.49
N LEU A 126 10.56 3.68 -3.56
CA LEU A 126 10.03 3.34 -2.25
C LEU A 126 10.77 4.09 -1.14
N ILE A 127 10.07 4.38 -0.05
CA ILE A 127 10.66 4.88 1.19
C ILE A 127 10.53 3.82 2.26
N ARG A 128 11.63 3.45 2.91
CA ARG A 128 11.65 2.55 4.05
C ARG A 128 11.50 3.31 5.35
N GLN A 129 10.66 2.81 6.24
CA GLN A 129 10.45 3.36 7.59
C GLN A 129 10.31 2.24 8.63
N LYS A 130 10.37 2.62 9.92
CA LYS A 130 10.08 1.75 11.07
C LYS A 130 10.87 0.43 11.04
N ASN A 131 12.19 0.53 10.80
CA ASN A 131 13.09 -0.63 10.73
C ASN A 131 12.66 -1.70 9.72
N GLY A 132 12.15 -1.25 8.54
CA GLY A 132 11.66 -2.14 7.49
C GLY A 132 10.26 -2.70 7.73
N HIS A 133 9.54 -2.20 8.74
CA HIS A 133 8.15 -2.59 9.00
C HIS A 133 7.12 -1.73 8.27
N HIS A 134 7.57 -0.67 7.58
CA HIS A 134 6.68 0.19 6.81
C HIS A 134 7.35 0.65 5.51
N VAL A 135 6.57 0.75 4.45
CA VAL A 135 6.99 1.20 3.13
C VAL A 135 5.96 2.17 2.56
N LEU A 136 6.46 3.25 1.94
CA LEU A 136 5.66 4.23 1.22
C LEU A 136 6.03 4.14 -0.27
N PHE A 137 5.07 4.33 -1.15
CA PHE A 137 5.29 4.36 -2.60
C PHE A 137 5.30 5.81 -3.09
N ILE A 138 6.38 6.25 -3.74
CA ILE A 138 6.56 7.62 -4.23
C ILE A 138 5.79 7.82 -5.53
N ILE A 139 4.94 8.84 -5.55
CA ILE A 139 4.15 9.24 -6.71
C ILE A 139 4.91 10.30 -7.52
N ASP A 140 5.48 11.29 -6.84
CA ASP A 140 6.18 12.40 -7.46
C ASP A 140 7.17 13.06 -6.50
N LYS A 141 8.14 13.80 -7.07
CA LYS A 141 9.09 14.64 -6.33
C LYS A 141 9.22 15.99 -7.00
N GLN A 142 9.10 17.06 -6.22
CA GLN A 142 9.28 18.46 -6.64
C GLN A 142 10.22 19.15 -5.65
N GLY A 143 11.44 19.43 -6.08
CA GLY A 143 12.48 19.96 -5.18
C GLY A 143 12.74 19.00 -4.02
N ASN A 144 12.52 19.45 -2.79
CA ASN A 144 12.63 18.64 -1.58
C ASN A 144 11.30 18.02 -1.14
N THR A 145 10.20 18.33 -1.80
CA THR A 145 8.89 17.77 -1.49
C THR A 145 8.66 16.48 -2.25
N ILE A 146 8.24 15.44 -1.55
CA ILE A 146 7.78 14.18 -2.12
C ILE A 146 6.31 13.97 -1.83
N ASN A 147 5.57 13.52 -2.85
CA ASN A 147 4.21 13.02 -2.71
C ASN A 147 4.25 11.50 -2.76
N TYR A 148 3.54 10.86 -1.85
CA TYR A 148 3.51 9.42 -1.73
C TYR A 148 2.11 8.90 -1.45
N VAL A 149 1.93 7.60 -1.59
CA VAL A 149 0.76 6.87 -1.08
C VAL A 149 1.24 5.77 -0.15
N ASP A 150 0.52 5.57 0.95
CA ASP A 150 0.77 4.47 1.88
C ASP A 150 -0.53 3.86 2.39
N SER A 151 -0.41 2.65 2.93
CA SER A 151 -1.45 2.06 3.76
C SER A 151 -0.91 1.89 5.17
N SER A 152 -1.52 2.54 6.15
CA SER A 152 -1.03 2.51 7.53
C SER A 152 -2.17 2.43 8.54
N PHE A 153 -1.87 1.81 9.69
CA PHE A 153 -2.82 1.74 10.81
C PHE A 153 -3.14 3.13 11.37
N SER A 154 -2.10 3.97 11.57
CA SER A 154 -2.25 5.34 12.08
C SER A 154 -2.98 6.26 11.08
N GLY A 155 -2.82 6.00 9.77
CA GLY A 155 -3.52 6.71 8.71
C GLY A 155 -4.93 6.20 8.42
N ARG A 156 -5.39 5.19 9.14
CA ARG A 156 -6.67 4.52 8.94
C ARG A 156 -6.84 3.87 7.54
N GLY A 157 -5.73 3.42 6.93
CA GLY A 157 -5.75 2.74 5.63
C GLY A 157 -4.97 3.45 4.56
N VAL A 158 -5.43 3.34 3.31
CA VAL A 158 -4.75 3.90 2.14
C VAL A 158 -5.07 5.37 1.97
N ARG A 159 -4.00 6.18 1.88
CA ARG A 159 -4.10 7.64 1.74
C ARG A 159 -2.90 8.21 0.99
N TYR A 160 -3.10 9.39 0.46
CA TYR A 160 -2.01 10.25 0.02
C TYR A 160 -1.29 10.89 1.20
N GLY A 161 -0.01 11.15 1.03
CA GLY A 161 0.80 11.91 1.95
C GLY A 161 1.83 12.75 1.23
N THR A 162 2.32 13.77 1.92
CA THR A 162 3.38 14.66 1.46
C THR A 162 4.43 14.79 2.54
N ALA A 163 5.70 14.81 2.16
CA ALA A 163 6.79 15.04 3.08
C ALA A 163 7.84 15.96 2.47
N ASP A 164 8.41 16.83 3.30
CA ASP A 164 9.59 17.62 2.97
C ASP A 164 10.84 16.87 3.48
N LEU A 165 11.76 16.56 2.57
CA LEU A 165 13.00 15.84 2.88
C LEU A 165 13.96 16.65 3.76
N THR A 166 13.78 17.97 3.89
CA THR A 166 14.55 18.81 4.82
C THR A 166 13.99 18.79 6.23
N ASN A 167 12.75 18.30 6.39
CA ASN A 167 12.11 18.22 7.70
C ASN A 167 12.61 17.03 8.48
N LYS A 168 13.40 17.26 9.52
CA LYS A 168 13.96 16.22 10.41
C LYS A 168 12.90 15.36 11.12
N SER A 169 11.64 15.81 11.20
CA SER A 169 10.55 15.01 11.75
C SER A 169 10.06 13.91 10.79
N PHE A 170 10.38 14.02 9.49
CA PHE A 170 10.11 12.96 8.53
C PHE A 170 11.20 11.88 8.63
N ILE A 171 10.95 10.88 9.45
CA ILE A 171 11.89 9.80 9.71
C ILE A 171 11.80 8.76 8.58
N HIS A 172 12.91 8.52 7.91
CA HIS A 172 13.05 7.47 6.90
C HIS A 172 14.37 6.70 7.07
N GLN A 173 14.47 5.53 6.43
CA GLN A 173 15.61 4.61 6.47
C GLN A 173 16.09 4.27 5.07
N GLY A 174 16.11 5.27 4.21
CA GLY A 174 16.57 5.17 2.83
C GLY A 174 15.43 5.19 1.81
N PHE A 175 15.85 5.35 0.56
CA PHE A 175 15.03 5.35 -0.64
C PHE A 175 15.48 4.19 -1.52
N PHE A 176 14.54 3.49 -2.12
CA PHE A 176 14.82 2.24 -2.81
C PHE A 176 14.15 2.21 -4.18
N ARG A 177 14.84 1.67 -5.16
CA ARG A 177 14.36 1.51 -6.54
C ARG A 177 14.35 0.05 -6.92
N LEU A 178 13.27 -0.39 -7.54
CA LEU A 178 13.16 -1.73 -8.15
C LEU A 178 14.32 -1.96 -9.14
N ILE A 179 14.94 -3.15 -9.09
CA ILE A 179 16.04 -3.56 -9.97
C ILE A 179 15.48 -4.18 -11.24
#